data_67eefacf6a36fd00db3f55aded43847b
#
_entry.id   67eefacf6a36fd00db3f55aded43847b
#
_cell.length_a   1.000
_cell.length_b   1.000
_cell.length_c   1.000
_cell.angle_alpha   90.00
_cell.angle_beta   90.00
_cell.angle_gamma   90.00
#
_symmetry.space_group_name_H-M   'P 1'
#
loop_
_entity.id
_entity.type
_entity.pdbx_description
1 polymer ?
#
loop_
_entity_poly.entity_id
_entity_poly.type
_entity_poly.pdbx_seq_one_letter_code
_entity_poly.pdbx_strand_id
1 'polypeptide(L)'
;MKLTERLGKEWIFFDGGMGTILQEHGLKAGELPETWNLSHPDEIIALNRSYFEAGCDVVNTNTFGANALKYPDNLQEIVQAAVSHAKTVFAFI
;
A
#
# COMPACT_ATOMS: atom_id res chain seq x y z
N MET A 1 -3.59 20.88 -5.32
CA MET A 1 -3.27 20.80 -6.76
C MET A 1 -3.36 19.33 -7.20
N LYS A 2 -4.03 19.07 -8.31
CA LYS A 2 -4.16 17.72 -8.83
C LYS A 2 -2.83 17.21 -9.37
N LEU A 3 -2.61 15.91 -9.28
CA LEU A 3 -1.39 15.27 -9.77
C LEU A 3 -1.14 15.58 -11.25
N THR A 4 -2.20 15.56 -12.07
CA THR A 4 -2.12 15.87 -13.50
C THR A 4 -1.64 17.29 -13.78
N GLU A 5 -1.90 18.24 -12.88
CA GLU A 5 -1.44 19.61 -13.01
C GLU A 5 0.03 19.77 -12.66
N ARG A 6 0.57 18.85 -11.87
CA ARG A 6 1.97 18.86 -11.42
C ARG A 6 2.90 18.14 -12.40
N LEU A 7 2.38 17.21 -13.19
CA LEU A 7 3.18 16.44 -14.14
C LEU A 7 3.93 17.33 -15.11
N GLY A 8 5.24 17.14 -15.20
CA GLY A 8 6.12 17.93 -16.07
C GLY A 8 6.49 19.30 -15.53
N LYS A 9 5.97 19.71 -14.36
CA LYS A 9 6.22 21.02 -13.78
C LYS A 9 7.01 20.95 -12.47
N GLU A 10 6.84 19.85 -11.69
CA GLU A 10 7.55 19.70 -10.43
C GLU A 10 7.81 18.22 -10.16
N TRP A 11 8.68 17.96 -9.19
CA TRP A 11 8.98 16.59 -8.77
C TRP A 11 7.75 15.95 -8.12
N ILE A 12 7.52 14.68 -8.47
CA ILE A 12 6.48 13.86 -7.87
C ILE A 12 7.16 12.65 -7.25
N PHE A 13 6.96 12.44 -5.95
CA PHE A 13 7.63 11.38 -5.20
C PHE A 13 6.70 10.21 -4.99
N PHE A 14 7.19 9.02 -5.35
CA PHE A 14 6.50 7.75 -5.12
C PHE A 14 7.07 7.09 -3.88
N ASP A 15 6.30 6.19 -3.28
CA ASP A 15 6.76 5.40 -2.15
C ASP A 15 7.80 4.36 -2.56
N GLY A 16 8.45 3.77 -1.55
CA GLY A 16 9.44 2.71 -1.74
C GLY A 16 8.84 1.31 -1.59
N GLY A 17 9.72 0.35 -1.26
CA GLY A 17 9.32 -1.04 -1.11
C GLY A 17 8.37 -1.27 0.03
N MET A 18 7.53 -2.30 -0.10
CA MET A 18 6.63 -2.72 0.95
C MET A 18 7.02 -4.07 1.54
N GLY A 19 7.35 -5.04 0.70
CA GLY A 19 7.67 -6.40 1.17
C GLY A 19 8.80 -6.46 2.17
N THR A 20 9.90 -5.74 1.91
CA THR A 20 11.06 -5.70 2.81
C THR A 20 10.69 -5.09 4.15
N ILE A 21 9.90 -4.01 4.14
CA ILE A 21 9.47 -3.34 5.37
C ILE A 21 8.53 -4.23 6.17
N LEU A 22 7.63 -4.94 5.50
CA LEU A 22 6.74 -5.89 6.18
C LEU A 22 7.54 -7.04 6.82
N GLN A 23 8.63 -7.49 6.19
CA GLN A 23 9.52 -8.48 6.79
C GLN A 23 10.18 -7.94 8.07
N GLU A 24 10.59 -6.70 8.07
CA GLU A 24 11.12 -6.04 9.28
C GLU A 24 10.07 -5.96 10.39
N HIS A 25 8.80 -5.89 10.03
CA HIS A 25 7.67 -5.81 10.97
C HIS A 25 7.09 -7.18 11.33
N GLY A 26 7.69 -8.27 10.85
CA GLY A 26 7.32 -9.62 11.28
C GLY A 26 6.73 -10.52 10.20
N LEU A 27 6.65 -10.07 8.94
CA LEU A 27 6.22 -10.94 7.85
C LEU A 27 7.22 -12.08 7.69
N LYS A 28 6.72 -13.31 7.73
CA LYS A 28 7.57 -14.50 7.71
C LYS A 28 7.95 -14.90 6.30
N ALA A 29 9.08 -15.60 6.16
CA ALA A 29 9.47 -16.18 4.88
C ALA A 29 8.38 -17.13 4.38
N GLY A 30 7.98 -16.94 3.11
CA GLY A 30 6.89 -17.72 2.50
C GLY A 30 5.49 -17.19 2.77
N GLU A 31 5.33 -16.26 3.69
CA GLU A 31 4.06 -15.59 3.92
C GLU A 31 3.81 -14.56 2.82
N LEU A 32 2.58 -14.51 2.31
CA LEU A 32 2.22 -13.57 1.23
C LEU A 32 1.90 -12.18 1.81
N PRO A 33 2.60 -11.12 1.36
CA PRO A 33 2.42 -9.77 1.92
C PRO A 33 0.99 -9.25 1.87
N GLU A 34 0.23 -9.59 0.83
CA GLU A 34 -1.12 -9.07 0.65
C GLU A 34 -2.13 -9.63 1.65
N THR A 35 -1.81 -10.75 2.30
CA THR A 35 -2.65 -11.29 3.38
C THR A 35 -2.73 -10.33 4.56
N TRP A 36 -1.72 -9.50 4.75
CA TRP A 36 -1.70 -8.50 5.82
C TRP A 36 -2.75 -7.40 5.64
N ASN A 37 -3.28 -7.23 4.44
CA ASN A 37 -4.40 -6.32 4.22
C ASN A 37 -5.60 -6.68 5.08
N LEU A 38 -5.78 -7.98 5.37
CA LEU A 38 -6.89 -8.48 6.19
C LEU A 38 -6.46 -8.78 7.63
N SER A 39 -5.26 -9.33 7.82
CA SER A 39 -4.80 -9.78 9.14
C SER A 39 -4.11 -8.68 9.96
N HIS A 40 -3.47 -7.70 9.30
CA HIS A 40 -2.71 -6.64 9.95
C HIS A 40 -3.03 -5.29 9.30
N PRO A 41 -4.32 -4.87 9.31
CA PRO A 41 -4.71 -3.64 8.62
C PRO A 41 -4.01 -2.39 9.18
N ASP A 42 -3.80 -2.33 10.49
CA ASP A 42 -3.16 -1.17 11.13
C ASP A 42 -1.71 -1.01 10.68
N GLU A 43 -1.00 -2.13 10.47
CA GLU A 43 0.38 -2.11 9.96
C GLU A 43 0.43 -1.55 8.54
N ILE A 44 -0.50 -1.96 7.68
CA ILE A 44 -0.55 -1.47 6.30
C ILE A 44 -0.90 0.02 6.27
N ILE A 45 -1.86 0.43 7.06
CA ILE A 45 -2.25 1.84 7.16
C ILE A 45 -1.08 2.68 7.67
N ALA A 46 -0.40 2.22 8.71
CA ALA A 46 0.74 2.92 9.29
C ALA A 46 1.88 3.05 8.28
N LEU A 47 2.13 2.02 7.48
CA LEU A 47 3.16 2.06 6.45
C LEU A 47 2.84 3.07 5.37
N ASN A 48 1.61 3.05 4.84
CA ASN A 48 1.16 4.05 3.85
C ASN A 48 1.28 5.46 4.42
N ARG A 49 0.89 5.64 5.69
CA ARG A 49 0.98 6.94 6.34
C ARG A 49 2.42 7.40 6.49
N SER A 50 3.33 6.51 6.84
CA SER A 50 4.74 6.86 7.01
C SER A 50 5.36 7.36 5.71
N TYR A 51 5.05 6.74 4.57
CA TYR A 51 5.50 7.23 3.28
C TYR A 51 4.90 8.60 2.94
N PHE A 52 3.61 8.77 3.21
CA PHE A 52 2.96 10.06 2.99
C PHE A 52 3.58 11.16 3.85
N GLU A 53 3.80 10.89 5.13
CA GLU A 53 4.41 11.86 6.06
C GLU A 53 5.87 12.16 5.70
N ALA A 54 6.57 11.22 5.05
CA ALA A 54 7.92 11.44 4.56
C ALA A 54 7.98 12.30 3.30
N GLY A 55 6.83 12.66 2.73
CA GLY A 55 6.75 13.55 1.58
C GLY A 55 6.38 12.88 0.26
N CYS A 56 5.96 11.62 0.27
CA CYS A 56 5.51 10.96 -0.95
C CYS A 56 4.19 11.55 -1.44
N ASP A 57 4.11 11.81 -2.73
CA ASP A 57 2.90 12.31 -3.38
C ASP A 57 1.97 11.17 -3.78
N VAL A 58 2.54 9.98 -4.04
CA VAL A 58 1.82 8.79 -4.48
C VAL A 58 2.29 7.61 -3.64
N VAL A 59 1.36 6.86 -3.09
CA VAL A 59 1.66 5.57 -2.45
C VAL A 59 0.94 4.47 -3.20
N ASN A 60 1.58 3.31 -3.26
CA ASN A 60 1.00 2.12 -3.88
C ASN A 60 0.15 1.36 -2.85
N THR A 61 -0.94 0.79 -3.31
CA THR A 61 -1.69 -0.15 -2.48
C THR A 61 -0.90 -1.45 -2.34
N ASN A 62 -1.12 -2.18 -1.25
CA ASN A 62 -0.43 -3.46 -1.02
C ASN A 62 -1.07 -4.56 -1.87
N THR A 63 -0.82 -4.54 -3.18
CA THR A 63 -1.46 -5.42 -4.16
C THR A 63 -0.51 -5.96 -5.24
N PHE A 64 0.80 -5.78 -5.09
CA PHE A 64 1.75 -6.15 -6.14
C PHE A 64 1.64 -7.63 -6.54
N GLY A 65 1.50 -8.54 -5.57
CA GLY A 65 1.34 -9.96 -5.82
C GLY A 65 -0.10 -10.45 -5.81
N ALA A 66 -1.08 -9.55 -5.80
CA ALA A 66 -2.48 -9.94 -5.72
C ALA A 66 -2.99 -10.42 -7.09
N ASN A 67 -3.23 -11.72 -7.19
CA ASN A 67 -3.77 -12.35 -8.40
C ASN A 67 -4.57 -13.61 -8.02
N ALA A 68 -5.36 -14.10 -8.97
CA ALA A 68 -6.26 -15.22 -8.72
C ALA A 68 -5.54 -16.55 -8.46
N LEU A 69 -4.30 -16.71 -8.92
CA LEU A 69 -3.53 -17.92 -8.67
C LEU A 69 -3.09 -18.02 -7.21
N LYS A 70 -2.68 -16.88 -6.62
CA LYS A 70 -2.24 -16.81 -5.23
C LYS A 70 -3.41 -16.71 -4.25
N TYR A 71 -4.50 -16.06 -4.66
CA TYR A 71 -5.66 -15.78 -3.82
C TYR A 71 -6.94 -16.21 -4.51
N PRO A 72 -7.18 -17.53 -4.68
CA PRO A 72 -8.34 -17.99 -5.45
C PRO A 72 -9.67 -17.68 -4.79
N ASP A 73 -9.70 -17.55 -3.47
CA ASP A 73 -10.97 -17.42 -2.73
C ASP A 73 -11.26 -16.02 -2.22
N ASN A 74 -10.25 -15.16 -2.06
CA ASN A 74 -10.41 -13.88 -1.37
C ASN A 74 -9.68 -12.70 -2.04
N LEU A 75 -9.38 -12.82 -3.32
CA LEU A 75 -8.68 -11.75 -4.06
C LEU A 75 -9.40 -10.40 -3.97
N GLN A 76 -10.72 -10.40 -4.19
CA GLN A 76 -11.51 -9.17 -4.15
C GLN A 76 -11.42 -8.50 -2.79
N GLU A 77 -11.54 -9.25 -1.71
CA GLU A 77 -11.46 -8.73 -0.36
C GLU A 77 -10.10 -8.10 -0.06
N ILE A 78 -9.03 -8.76 -0.50
CA ILE A 78 -7.65 -8.30 -0.32
C ILE A 78 -7.43 -6.97 -1.06
N VAL A 79 -7.87 -6.89 -2.31
CA VAL A 79 -7.69 -5.68 -3.12
C VAL A 79 -8.53 -4.53 -2.56
N GLN A 80 -9.78 -4.79 -2.19
CA GLN A 80 -10.65 -3.76 -1.60
C GLN A 80 -10.08 -3.25 -0.28
N ALA A 81 -9.55 -4.13 0.55
CA ALA A 81 -8.92 -3.72 1.81
C ALA A 81 -7.69 -2.85 1.56
N ALA A 82 -6.84 -3.23 0.60
CA ALA A 82 -5.65 -2.46 0.26
C ALA A 82 -5.99 -1.04 -0.18
N VAL A 83 -6.98 -0.89 -1.04
CA VAL A 83 -7.43 0.42 -1.52
C VAL A 83 -8.02 1.23 -0.37
N SER A 84 -8.83 0.60 0.48
CA SER A 84 -9.42 1.25 1.65
C SER A 84 -8.35 1.78 2.60
N HIS A 85 -7.30 0.99 2.87
CA HIS A 85 -6.20 1.41 3.75
C HIS A 85 -5.46 2.61 3.18
N ALA A 86 -5.16 2.61 1.88
CA ALA A 86 -4.51 3.74 1.24
C ALA A 86 -5.40 4.99 1.27
N LYS A 87 -6.68 4.84 0.99
CA LYS A 87 -7.64 5.96 1.04
C LYS A 87 -7.78 6.55 2.43
N THR A 88 -7.66 5.74 3.47
CA THR A 88 -7.69 6.23 4.86
C THR A 88 -6.60 7.26 5.11
N VAL A 89 -5.41 7.03 4.55
CA VAL A 89 -4.28 7.95 4.67
C VAL A 89 -4.53 9.23 3.88
N PHE A 90 -5.09 9.12 2.69
CA PHE A 90 -5.30 10.26 1.80
C PHE A 90 -6.63 10.99 2.02
N ALA A 91 -7.49 10.50 2.88
CA ALA A 91 -8.80 11.12 3.14
C ALA A 91 -8.70 12.54 3.71
N PHE A 92 -7.53 12.94 4.18
CA PHE A 92 -7.30 14.20 4.83
C PHE A 92 -6.48 15.20 4.00
N ILE A 93 -6.35 14.91 2.72
CA ILE A 93 -5.57 15.79 1.84
C ILE A 93 -6.51 16.72 1.04
#